data_cd080c91d9613a4fdc29cc7e5f23170a
#
_entry.id   cd080c91d9613a4fdc29cc7e5f23170a
#
_cell.length_a   1.000
_cell.length_b   1.000
_cell.length_c   1.000
_cell.angle_alpha   90.00
_cell.angle_beta   90.00
_cell.angle_gamma   90.00
#
_symmetry.space_group_name_H-M   'P 1'
#
loop_
_entity.id
_entity.type
_entity.pdbx_description
1 polymer ?
#
loop_
_entity_poly.entity_id
_entity_poly.type
_entity_poly.pdbx_seq_one_letter_code
_entity_poly.pdbx_strand_id
1 'polypeptide(L)'
;QDWMAMLNELKKECAIVLIVNRLADIPEQSTHLAMLENLELVLEGERQSIEQQSIYQQLVYAEQSVDVALPEPASPLLKLPENQPHFELKNVTVQYGDKVILEHLNWVVQPHQNWWIKGPNGAGKSTLLSLITGDHPQAFSNHVVIFGRQRGSGETIWDIKQKIGYVSSQLHLDYRVNCSVLDVIISGFFDSIGIYQQVPEAIRLKAMQWLARLNLTHLAKKPFRSLSWGQQRLLLITRAMVKHPPVLILDEPFQGLDGLNRK
;
A
#
# COMPACT_ATOMS: atom_id res chain seq x y z
N GLN A 1 -22.55 -14.42 -0.27
CA GLN A 1 -22.95 -15.24 0.89
C GLN A 1 -22.52 -14.49 2.13
N ASP A 2 -23.50 -14.23 2.98
CA ASP A 2 -23.34 -13.41 4.17
C ASP A 2 -22.72 -14.27 5.30
N TRP A 3 -21.39 -14.25 5.42
CA TRP A 3 -20.68 -14.98 6.45
C TRP A 3 -21.05 -14.53 7.87
N MET A 4 -21.52 -13.28 8.02
CA MET A 4 -22.02 -12.77 9.29
C MET A 4 -23.30 -13.46 9.73
N ALA A 5 -24.20 -13.78 8.80
CA ALA A 5 -25.39 -14.56 9.07
C ALA A 5 -25.04 -15.99 9.55
N MET A 6 -24.02 -16.61 8.95
CA MET A 6 -23.51 -17.91 9.38
C MET A 6 -22.94 -17.86 10.82
N LEU A 7 -22.15 -16.83 11.16
CA LEU A 7 -21.63 -16.65 12.51
C LEU A 7 -22.76 -16.46 13.52
N ASN A 8 -23.83 -15.76 13.16
CA ASN A 8 -24.98 -15.58 14.02
C ASN A 8 -25.77 -16.87 14.32
N GLU A 9 -25.78 -17.82 13.42
CA GLU A 9 -26.33 -19.15 13.70
C GLU A 9 -25.38 -19.99 14.57
N LEU A 10 -24.09 -20.02 14.22
CA LEU A 10 -23.08 -20.81 14.92
C LEU A 10 -22.93 -20.40 16.39
N LYS A 11 -23.06 -19.12 16.74
CA LYS A 11 -22.94 -18.65 18.13
C LYS A 11 -23.99 -19.23 19.08
N LYS A 12 -25.08 -19.78 18.54
CA LYS A 12 -26.11 -20.48 19.34
C LYS A 12 -25.66 -21.85 19.81
N GLU A 13 -24.69 -22.45 19.12
CA GLU A 13 -24.23 -23.83 19.33
C GLU A 13 -22.82 -23.91 19.92
N CYS A 14 -21.98 -22.87 19.69
CA CYS A 14 -20.61 -22.85 20.17
C CYS A 14 -20.12 -21.44 20.54
N ALA A 15 -19.07 -21.37 21.36
CA ALA A 15 -18.33 -20.14 21.58
C ALA A 15 -17.48 -19.83 20.34
N ILE A 16 -17.51 -18.56 19.91
CA ILE A 16 -16.74 -18.10 18.75
C ILE A 16 -15.65 -17.14 19.25
N VAL A 17 -14.40 -17.43 18.89
CA VAL A 17 -13.27 -16.52 19.04
C VAL A 17 -12.87 -16.00 17.68
N LEU A 18 -13.03 -14.69 17.46
CA LEU A 18 -12.66 -14.04 16.21
C LEU A 18 -11.42 -13.17 16.45
N ILE A 19 -10.39 -13.39 15.66
CA ILE A 19 -9.17 -12.58 15.68
C ILE A 19 -9.25 -11.58 14.54
N VAL A 20 -9.20 -10.30 14.86
CA VAL A 20 -9.27 -9.18 13.90
C VAL A 20 -8.10 -8.23 14.12
N ASN A 21 -7.75 -7.50 13.09
CA ASN A 21 -6.67 -6.53 13.14
C ASN A 21 -7.15 -5.06 13.19
N ARG A 22 -8.46 -4.83 13.09
CA ARG A 22 -9.06 -3.48 13.12
C ARG A 22 -10.27 -3.45 14.03
N LEU A 23 -10.46 -2.32 14.72
CA LEU A 23 -11.66 -2.08 15.50
C LEU A 23 -12.93 -2.13 14.63
N ALA A 24 -12.86 -1.61 13.41
CA ALA A 24 -13.97 -1.64 12.44
C ALA A 24 -14.37 -3.04 11.98
N ASP A 25 -13.51 -4.05 12.14
CA ASP A 25 -13.81 -5.45 11.77
C ASP A 25 -14.42 -6.24 12.95
N ILE A 26 -14.56 -5.62 14.14
CA ILE A 26 -15.20 -6.24 15.30
C ILE A 26 -16.71 -6.29 15.08
N PRO A 27 -17.32 -7.49 15.04
CA PRO A 27 -18.76 -7.61 14.88
C PRO A 27 -19.53 -6.93 16.02
N GLU A 28 -20.65 -6.27 15.70
CA GLU A 28 -21.50 -5.63 16.72
C GLU A 28 -21.98 -6.58 17.81
N GLN A 29 -22.13 -7.87 17.48
CA GLN A 29 -22.61 -8.92 18.37
C GLN A 29 -21.52 -9.51 19.28
N SER A 30 -20.27 -9.05 19.19
CA SER A 30 -19.20 -9.47 20.10
C SER A 30 -19.52 -9.04 21.53
N THR A 31 -19.49 -10.01 22.45
CA THR A 31 -19.81 -9.77 23.88
C THR A 31 -18.60 -9.41 24.70
N HIS A 32 -17.42 -9.91 24.32
CA HIS A 32 -16.14 -9.70 24.98
C HIS A 32 -15.10 -9.26 23.99
N LEU A 33 -14.15 -8.47 24.47
CA LEU A 33 -12.99 -8.02 23.72
C LEU A 33 -11.71 -8.37 24.48
N ALA A 34 -10.67 -8.67 23.72
CA ALA A 34 -9.33 -8.84 24.24
C ALA A 34 -8.34 -8.18 23.27
N MET A 35 -7.32 -7.51 23.78
CA MET A 35 -6.29 -6.87 22.97
C MET A 35 -4.90 -7.34 23.37
N LEU A 36 -4.13 -7.73 22.35
CA LEU A 36 -2.73 -8.10 22.48
C LEU A 36 -1.85 -7.00 21.92
N GLU A 37 -0.92 -6.51 22.74
CA GLU A 37 0.10 -5.56 22.34
C GLU A 37 1.45 -5.95 22.96
N ASN A 38 2.53 -5.88 22.16
CA ASN A 38 3.90 -6.21 22.62
C ASN A 38 4.00 -7.60 23.30
N LEU A 39 3.27 -8.59 22.82
CA LEU A 39 3.20 -9.97 23.34
C LEU A 39 2.47 -10.09 24.69
N GLU A 40 1.79 -9.07 25.15
CA GLU A 40 1.02 -9.04 26.39
C GLU A 40 -0.46 -8.78 26.10
N LEU A 41 -1.33 -9.33 26.95
CA LEU A 41 -2.76 -9.06 26.94
C LEU A 41 -3.02 -7.77 27.72
N VAL A 42 -3.23 -6.65 27.00
CA VAL A 42 -3.34 -5.30 27.62
C VAL A 42 -4.75 -4.94 27.98
N LEU A 43 -5.75 -5.54 27.34
CA LEU A 43 -7.18 -5.39 27.63
C LEU A 43 -7.89 -6.73 27.51
N GLU A 44 -8.80 -7.03 28.44
CA GLU A 44 -9.73 -8.15 28.35
C GLU A 44 -11.00 -7.90 29.18
N GLY A 45 -12.13 -8.36 28.71
CA GLY A 45 -13.39 -8.29 29.45
C GLY A 45 -14.63 -8.09 28.57
N GLU A 46 -15.75 -7.80 29.22
CA GLU A 46 -17.00 -7.47 28.54
C GLU A 46 -16.84 -6.23 27.67
N ARG A 47 -17.39 -6.27 26.46
CA ARG A 47 -17.28 -5.22 25.46
C ARG A 47 -17.61 -3.83 26.01
N GLN A 48 -18.75 -3.70 26.70
CA GLN A 48 -19.20 -2.40 27.24
C GLN A 48 -18.19 -1.81 28.23
N SER A 49 -17.56 -2.64 29.06
CA SER A 49 -16.55 -2.23 30.01
C SER A 49 -15.24 -1.83 29.31
N ILE A 50 -14.84 -2.57 28.30
CA ILE A 50 -13.60 -2.29 27.53
C ILE A 50 -13.74 -0.99 26.74
N GLU A 51 -14.88 -0.77 26.06
CA GLU A 51 -15.14 0.44 25.28
C GLU A 51 -15.09 1.74 26.10
N GLN A 52 -15.28 1.66 27.41
CA GLN A 52 -15.18 2.81 28.33
C GLN A 52 -13.75 3.07 28.82
N GLN A 53 -12.81 2.15 28.61
CA GLN A 53 -11.45 2.33 29.09
C GLN A 53 -10.66 3.33 28.22
N SER A 54 -9.80 4.10 28.87
CA SER A 54 -9.01 5.16 28.22
C SER A 54 -8.10 4.62 27.11
N ILE A 55 -7.56 3.43 27.28
CA ILE A 55 -6.71 2.76 26.26
C ILE A 55 -7.52 2.47 25.01
N TYR A 56 -8.74 1.91 25.14
CA TYR A 56 -9.62 1.66 23.99
C TYR A 56 -10.01 2.96 23.28
N GLN A 57 -10.38 3.99 24.04
CA GLN A 57 -10.72 5.30 23.49
C GLN A 57 -9.53 5.96 22.76
N GLN A 58 -8.32 5.81 23.28
CA GLN A 58 -7.10 6.27 22.60
C GLN A 58 -6.89 5.55 21.27
N LEU A 59 -7.16 4.25 21.20
CA LEU A 59 -7.08 3.48 19.95
C LEU A 59 -8.12 3.93 18.92
N VAL A 60 -9.37 4.12 19.35
CA VAL A 60 -10.44 4.67 18.49
C VAL A 60 -10.05 6.04 17.96
N TYR A 61 -9.58 6.93 18.82
CA TYR A 61 -9.12 8.27 18.42
C TYR A 61 -7.92 8.17 17.49
N ALA A 62 -7.01 7.28 17.78
CA ALA A 62 -5.83 7.05 16.99
C ALA A 62 -6.14 6.48 15.59
N GLU A 63 -7.22 5.70 15.40
CA GLU A 63 -7.70 5.28 14.09
C GLU A 63 -8.40 6.41 13.29
N GLN A 64 -8.87 7.47 13.96
CA GLN A 64 -9.68 8.54 13.36
C GLN A 64 -8.89 9.78 12.93
N SER A 65 -7.72 10.06 13.50
CA SER A 65 -7.02 11.32 13.26
C SER A 65 -5.50 11.18 13.20
N VAL A 66 -4.92 11.49 12.03
CA VAL A 66 -3.47 11.72 11.92
C VAL A 66 -3.19 12.90 11.01
N ASP A 67 -2.84 14.04 11.59
CA ASP A 67 -2.12 15.07 10.86
C ASP A 67 -0.63 14.67 10.83
N VAL A 68 -0.19 14.08 9.74
CA VAL A 68 1.18 13.57 9.59
C VAL A 68 1.95 14.47 8.64
N ALA A 69 2.75 15.39 9.19
CA ALA A 69 3.71 16.11 8.38
C ALA A 69 4.76 15.14 7.82
N LEU A 70 4.86 15.04 6.50
CA LEU A 70 5.86 14.21 5.82
C LEU A 70 7.24 14.90 5.89
N PRO A 71 8.33 14.13 5.90
CA PRO A 71 9.67 14.68 5.74
C PRO A 71 9.80 15.47 4.42
N GLU A 72 10.53 16.56 4.45
CA GLU A 72 10.80 17.38 3.25
C GLU A 72 11.44 16.55 2.13
N PRO A 73 11.10 16.81 0.85
CA PRO A 73 11.72 16.12 -0.29
C PRO A 73 13.24 16.21 -0.29
N ALA A 74 13.91 15.18 -0.78
CA ALA A 74 15.37 15.16 -0.95
C ALA A 74 15.85 15.96 -2.18
N SER A 75 14.95 16.20 -3.14
CA SER A 75 15.18 16.94 -4.38
C SER A 75 13.92 17.73 -4.75
N PRO A 76 14.00 18.71 -5.69
CA PRO A 76 12.81 19.39 -6.17
C PRO A 76 11.73 18.42 -6.64
N LEU A 77 10.49 18.71 -6.27
CA LEU A 77 9.34 17.87 -6.63
C LEU A 77 9.19 17.77 -8.14
N LEU A 78 9.00 16.57 -8.64
CA LEU A 78 8.71 16.32 -10.04
C LEU A 78 7.25 16.74 -10.30
N LYS A 79 7.07 17.81 -11.08
CA LYS A 79 5.74 18.32 -11.44
C LYS A 79 5.28 17.70 -12.75
N LEU A 80 4.05 17.21 -12.78
CA LEU A 80 3.38 16.79 -14.01
C LEU A 80 2.58 17.96 -14.58
N PRO A 81 2.41 18.03 -15.91
CA PRO A 81 1.54 19.03 -16.52
C PRO A 81 0.10 18.90 -16.03
N GLU A 82 -0.53 20.02 -15.67
CA GLU A 82 -1.91 20.07 -15.17
C GLU A 82 -2.97 19.98 -16.28
N ASN A 83 -2.57 20.23 -17.52
CA ASN A 83 -3.46 20.33 -18.68
C ASN A 83 -3.62 19.01 -19.45
N GLN A 84 -3.09 17.90 -18.94
CA GLN A 84 -3.20 16.60 -19.59
C GLN A 84 -3.42 15.47 -18.57
N PRO A 85 -4.12 14.39 -18.95
CA PRO A 85 -4.35 13.26 -18.08
C PRO A 85 -3.05 12.59 -17.62
N HIS A 86 -3.04 12.07 -16.40
CA HIS A 86 -1.96 11.21 -15.92
C HIS A 86 -2.01 9.85 -16.61
N PHE A 87 -3.22 9.29 -16.79
CA PHE A 87 -3.45 8.05 -17.52
C PHE A 87 -4.66 8.21 -18.45
N GLU A 88 -4.55 7.69 -19.66
CA GLU A 88 -5.65 7.62 -20.60
C GLU A 88 -5.63 6.27 -21.31
N LEU A 89 -6.70 5.51 -21.16
CA LEU A 89 -6.95 4.25 -21.83
C LEU A 89 -8.18 4.41 -22.70
N LYS A 90 -8.05 4.11 -24.00
CA LYS A 90 -9.16 4.17 -24.96
C LYS A 90 -9.36 2.83 -25.62
N ASN A 91 -10.53 2.24 -25.44
CA ASN A 91 -10.95 1.00 -26.05
C ASN A 91 -9.93 -0.15 -25.84
N VAL A 92 -9.37 -0.22 -24.62
CA VAL A 92 -8.31 -1.16 -24.29
C VAL A 92 -8.89 -2.55 -24.06
N THR A 93 -8.37 -3.54 -24.81
CA THR A 93 -8.70 -4.95 -24.63
C THR A 93 -7.44 -5.73 -24.31
N VAL A 94 -7.47 -6.51 -23.24
CA VAL A 94 -6.39 -7.41 -22.82
C VAL A 94 -6.90 -8.83 -22.76
N GLN A 95 -6.23 -9.74 -23.47
CA GLN A 95 -6.61 -11.16 -23.52
C GLN A 95 -5.38 -12.07 -23.48
N TYR A 96 -5.55 -13.26 -22.94
CA TYR A 96 -4.55 -14.34 -22.93
C TYR A 96 -5.18 -15.60 -23.54
N GLY A 97 -4.76 -15.94 -24.74
CA GLY A 97 -5.44 -16.96 -25.55
C GLY A 97 -6.91 -16.55 -25.77
N ASP A 98 -7.83 -17.42 -25.43
CA ASP A 98 -9.28 -17.18 -25.55
C ASP A 98 -9.90 -16.43 -24.35
N LYS A 99 -9.10 -16.18 -23.30
CA LYS A 99 -9.59 -15.53 -22.08
C LYS A 99 -9.40 -14.03 -22.15
N VAL A 100 -10.51 -13.29 -22.26
CA VAL A 100 -10.54 -11.82 -22.12
C VAL A 100 -10.47 -11.44 -20.65
N ILE A 101 -9.59 -10.52 -20.28
CA ILE A 101 -9.40 -9.99 -18.92
C ILE A 101 -9.94 -8.58 -18.78
N LEU A 102 -9.69 -7.73 -19.79
CA LEU A 102 -10.26 -6.40 -19.91
C LEU A 102 -10.85 -6.27 -21.31
N GLU A 103 -12.03 -5.72 -21.44
CA GLU A 103 -12.75 -5.62 -22.70
C GLU A 103 -13.24 -4.19 -22.92
N HIS A 104 -12.81 -3.58 -24.03
CA HIS A 104 -13.20 -2.22 -24.45
C HIS A 104 -13.12 -1.16 -23.34
N LEU A 105 -12.11 -1.28 -22.45
CA LEU A 105 -11.94 -0.40 -21.31
C LEU A 105 -11.62 1.02 -21.76
N ASN A 106 -12.42 1.98 -21.27
CA ASN A 106 -12.18 3.39 -21.40
C ASN A 106 -12.01 3.98 -19.99
N TRP A 107 -10.87 4.61 -19.72
CA TRP A 107 -10.61 5.19 -18.41
C TRP A 107 -9.60 6.33 -18.53
N VAL A 108 -9.89 7.44 -17.82
CA VAL A 108 -9.03 8.62 -17.81
C VAL A 108 -8.84 9.08 -16.38
N VAL A 109 -7.59 9.30 -15.99
CA VAL A 109 -7.22 9.86 -14.69
C VAL A 109 -6.65 11.25 -14.90
N GLN A 110 -7.36 12.26 -14.41
CA GLN A 110 -6.95 13.65 -14.47
C GLN A 110 -6.03 14.02 -13.28
N PRO A 111 -5.26 15.10 -13.38
CA PRO A 111 -4.56 15.67 -12.23
C PRO A 111 -5.48 15.88 -11.03
N HIS A 112 -4.92 15.71 -9.82
CA HIS A 112 -5.64 15.90 -8.53
C HIS A 112 -6.82 14.97 -8.28
N GLN A 113 -7.03 13.94 -9.12
CA GLN A 113 -8.05 12.92 -8.86
C GLN A 113 -7.48 11.80 -7.98
N ASN A 114 -8.27 11.39 -6.97
CA ASN A 114 -8.00 10.21 -6.17
C ASN A 114 -8.99 9.12 -6.55
N TRP A 115 -8.47 7.94 -6.93
CA TRP A 115 -9.29 6.84 -7.43
C TRP A 115 -9.24 5.64 -6.50
N TRP A 116 -10.40 5.05 -6.26
CA TRP A 116 -10.53 3.77 -5.57
C TRP A 116 -11.07 2.72 -6.56
N ILE A 117 -10.21 1.76 -6.91
CA ILE A 117 -10.56 0.67 -7.84
C ILE A 117 -11.00 -0.54 -7.03
N LYS A 118 -12.26 -0.92 -7.13
CA LYS A 118 -12.86 -2.06 -6.44
C LYS A 118 -13.35 -3.10 -7.43
N GLY A 119 -13.23 -4.38 -7.08
CA GLY A 119 -13.74 -5.50 -7.86
C GLY A 119 -13.35 -6.84 -7.24
N PRO A 120 -14.04 -7.94 -7.58
CA PRO A 120 -13.71 -9.28 -7.08
C PRO A 120 -12.31 -9.73 -7.56
N ASN A 121 -11.82 -10.82 -6.97
CA ASN A 121 -10.59 -11.45 -7.46
C ASN A 121 -10.81 -11.94 -8.91
N GLY A 122 -9.81 -11.70 -9.75
CA GLY A 122 -9.91 -12.03 -11.18
C GLY A 122 -10.62 -10.97 -12.06
N ALA A 123 -11.10 -9.86 -11.50
CA ALA A 123 -11.73 -8.76 -12.27
C ALA A 123 -10.76 -7.92 -13.12
N GLY A 124 -9.49 -8.29 -13.22
CA GLY A 124 -8.51 -7.55 -14.03
C GLY A 124 -7.82 -6.38 -13.33
N LYS A 125 -8.00 -6.16 -12.02
CA LYS A 125 -7.39 -5.04 -11.28
C LYS A 125 -5.86 -4.98 -11.46
N SER A 126 -5.16 -6.09 -11.24
CA SER A 126 -3.69 -6.16 -11.39
C SER A 126 -3.25 -5.99 -12.85
N THR A 127 -4.08 -6.44 -13.81
CA THR A 127 -3.86 -6.21 -15.24
C THR A 127 -3.98 -4.72 -15.57
N LEU A 128 -5.00 -4.04 -15.06
CA LEU A 128 -5.15 -2.60 -15.21
C LEU A 128 -3.96 -1.85 -14.61
N LEU A 129 -3.53 -2.23 -13.39
CA LEU A 129 -2.37 -1.61 -12.75
C LEU A 129 -1.09 -1.82 -13.59
N SER A 130 -0.85 -3.03 -14.11
CA SER A 130 0.33 -3.28 -14.96
C SER A 130 0.32 -2.49 -16.28
N LEU A 131 -0.85 -2.16 -16.83
CA LEU A 131 -0.97 -1.27 -17.98
C LEU A 131 -0.48 0.15 -17.65
N ILE A 132 -0.93 0.72 -16.54
CA ILE A 132 -0.60 2.10 -16.15
C ILE A 132 0.78 2.25 -15.50
N THR A 133 1.36 1.18 -14.95
CA THR A 133 2.77 1.18 -14.52
C THR A 133 3.74 0.94 -15.68
N GLY A 134 3.22 0.63 -16.87
CA GLY A 134 4.02 0.41 -18.07
C GLY A 134 4.66 -0.97 -18.17
N ASP A 135 4.36 -1.88 -17.26
CA ASP A 135 4.95 -3.23 -17.20
C ASP A 135 4.20 -4.25 -18.10
N HIS A 136 2.99 -3.92 -18.59
CA HIS A 136 2.17 -4.84 -19.37
C HIS A 136 2.55 -4.84 -20.86
N PRO A 137 2.89 -6.00 -21.46
CA PRO A 137 3.31 -6.03 -22.87
C PRO A 137 2.21 -5.61 -23.85
N GLN A 138 0.93 -5.90 -23.57
CA GLN A 138 -0.17 -5.47 -24.45
C GLN A 138 -0.51 -3.96 -24.34
N ALA A 139 0.20 -3.19 -23.49
CA ALA A 139 0.09 -1.74 -23.51
C ALA A 139 0.59 -1.14 -24.84
N PHE A 140 1.53 -1.82 -25.53
CA PHE A 140 2.06 -1.38 -26.82
C PHE A 140 1.10 -1.59 -28.00
N SER A 141 0.18 -2.55 -27.90
CA SER A 141 -0.82 -2.85 -28.93
C SER A 141 -2.16 -2.17 -28.68
N ASN A 142 -2.31 -1.46 -27.57
CA ASN A 142 -3.52 -0.76 -27.17
C ASN A 142 -3.27 0.77 -27.11
N HIS A 143 -4.35 1.55 -27.07
CA HIS A 143 -4.24 2.99 -26.82
C HIS A 143 -4.09 3.24 -25.31
N VAL A 144 -2.86 3.20 -24.83
CA VAL A 144 -2.48 3.48 -23.45
C VAL A 144 -1.53 4.67 -23.43
N VAL A 145 -1.97 5.78 -22.87
CA VAL A 145 -1.19 7.01 -22.70
C VAL A 145 -0.87 7.17 -21.21
N ILE A 146 0.41 7.35 -20.90
CA ILE A 146 0.92 7.55 -19.55
C ILE A 146 1.68 8.87 -19.51
N PHE A 147 1.24 9.79 -18.65
CA PHE A 147 1.82 11.14 -18.53
C PHE A 147 1.98 11.86 -19.87
N GLY A 148 0.94 11.77 -20.71
CA GLY A 148 0.88 12.43 -22.02
C GLY A 148 1.67 11.74 -23.15
N ARG A 149 2.28 10.56 -22.90
CA ARG A 149 3.00 9.77 -23.91
C ARG A 149 2.33 8.44 -24.13
N GLN A 150 2.04 8.12 -25.39
CA GLN A 150 1.52 6.80 -25.74
C GLN A 150 2.60 5.75 -25.57
N ARG A 151 2.24 4.57 -25.04
CA ARG A 151 3.17 3.45 -24.92
C ARG A 151 3.72 3.05 -26.28
N GLY A 152 5.05 2.97 -26.37
CA GLY A 152 5.77 2.64 -27.62
C GLY A 152 6.19 3.87 -28.43
N SER A 153 6.00 5.11 -27.94
CA SER A 153 6.43 6.33 -28.65
C SER A 153 7.87 6.75 -28.34
N GLY A 154 8.68 5.87 -27.74
CA GLY A 154 10.10 6.11 -27.43
C GLY A 154 10.39 6.44 -25.96
N GLU A 155 9.38 6.39 -25.08
CA GLU A 155 9.55 6.51 -23.63
C GLU A 155 10.18 5.24 -23.05
N THR A 156 11.01 5.43 -22.02
CA THR A 156 11.56 4.31 -21.25
C THR A 156 10.68 3.96 -20.06
N ILE A 157 10.83 2.75 -19.53
CA ILE A 157 10.16 2.35 -18.30
C ILE A 157 10.58 3.24 -17.11
N TRP A 158 11.79 3.75 -17.12
CA TRP A 158 12.30 4.64 -16.08
C TRP A 158 11.63 6.00 -16.08
N ASP A 159 11.26 6.54 -17.27
CA ASP A 159 10.48 7.77 -17.41
C ASP A 159 9.12 7.67 -16.73
N ILE A 160 8.59 6.46 -16.60
CA ILE A 160 7.33 6.16 -15.92
C ILE A 160 7.59 5.94 -14.43
N LYS A 161 8.51 5.03 -14.10
CA LYS A 161 8.78 4.61 -12.71
C LYS A 161 9.20 5.76 -11.80
N GLN A 162 9.99 6.71 -12.29
CA GLN A 162 10.38 7.88 -11.52
C GLN A 162 9.18 8.75 -11.06
N LYS A 163 8.06 8.70 -11.80
CA LYS A 163 6.83 9.48 -11.52
C LYS A 163 5.81 8.71 -10.68
N ILE A 164 6.01 7.42 -10.47
CA ILE A 164 5.07 6.55 -9.75
C ILE A 164 5.73 5.97 -8.51
N GLY A 165 5.12 6.17 -7.35
CA GLY A 165 5.34 5.32 -6.19
C GLY A 165 4.41 4.11 -6.27
N TYR A 166 4.96 2.89 -6.24
CA TYR A 166 4.17 1.69 -6.43
C TYR A 166 4.41 0.67 -5.32
N VAL A 167 3.31 0.16 -4.77
CA VAL A 167 3.30 -0.97 -3.82
C VAL A 167 2.24 -1.97 -4.22
N SER A 168 2.64 -3.25 -4.29
CA SER A 168 1.72 -4.38 -4.48
C SER A 168 2.06 -5.53 -3.54
N SER A 169 1.15 -6.48 -3.40
CA SER A 169 1.41 -7.71 -2.67
C SER A 169 2.48 -8.55 -3.37
N GLN A 170 2.52 -8.53 -4.71
CA GLN A 170 3.56 -9.18 -5.50
C GLN A 170 4.95 -8.60 -5.24
N LEU A 171 5.08 -7.26 -5.20
CA LEU A 171 6.34 -6.60 -4.87
C LEU A 171 6.85 -7.05 -3.49
N HIS A 172 5.98 -7.22 -2.52
CA HIS A 172 6.35 -7.69 -1.18
C HIS A 172 6.91 -9.13 -1.23
N LEU A 173 6.28 -10.02 -1.97
CA LEU A 173 6.74 -11.40 -2.13
C LEU A 173 8.08 -11.49 -2.88
N ASP A 174 8.27 -10.60 -3.87
CA ASP A 174 9.46 -10.55 -4.70
C ASP A 174 10.62 -9.79 -4.06
N TYR A 175 10.38 -9.04 -2.97
CA TYR A 175 11.42 -8.29 -2.27
C TYR A 175 12.33 -9.23 -1.45
N ARG A 176 13.16 -10.01 -2.20
CA ARG A 176 14.02 -11.07 -1.64
C ARG A 176 15.46 -10.64 -1.38
N VAL A 177 15.77 -9.37 -1.62
CA VAL A 177 17.13 -8.84 -1.44
C VAL A 177 17.49 -8.85 0.05
N ASN A 178 18.69 -9.34 0.35
CA ASN A 178 19.23 -9.28 1.70
C ASN A 178 19.79 -7.88 1.96
N CYS A 179 18.97 -7.03 2.54
CA CYS A 179 19.29 -5.63 2.81
C CYS A 179 18.77 -5.21 4.18
N SER A 180 19.30 -4.13 4.72
CA SER A 180 18.81 -3.55 5.97
C SER A 180 17.50 -2.79 5.74
N VAL A 181 16.78 -2.52 6.82
CA VAL A 181 15.58 -1.66 6.82
C VAL A 181 15.87 -0.29 6.21
N LEU A 182 17.01 0.31 6.56
CA LEU A 182 17.43 1.58 6.00
C LEU A 182 17.66 1.49 4.49
N ASP A 183 18.28 0.41 4.01
CA ASP A 183 18.52 0.21 2.58
C ASP A 183 17.24 0.05 1.78
N VAL A 184 16.19 -0.56 2.36
CA VAL A 184 14.85 -0.63 1.75
C VAL A 184 14.32 0.77 1.49
N ILE A 185 14.36 1.65 2.48
CA ILE A 185 13.89 3.04 2.34
C ILE A 185 14.74 3.80 1.32
N ILE A 186 16.07 3.69 1.41
CA ILE A 186 17.00 4.32 0.46
C ILE A 186 16.73 3.88 -0.98
N SER A 187 16.45 2.60 -1.20
CA SER A 187 16.19 2.06 -2.54
C SER A 187 14.97 2.70 -3.23
N GLY A 188 14.05 3.28 -2.45
CA GLY A 188 12.89 4.01 -2.96
C GLY A 188 13.24 5.32 -3.68
N PHE A 189 14.34 5.97 -3.33
CA PHE A 189 14.83 7.16 -4.04
C PHE A 189 15.38 6.84 -5.43
N PHE A 190 15.72 5.58 -5.68
CA PHE A 190 16.34 5.12 -6.93
C PHE A 190 15.45 4.18 -7.75
N ASP A 191 14.21 3.95 -7.32
CA ASP A 191 13.26 3.02 -7.95
C ASP A 191 13.79 1.59 -8.17
N SER A 192 14.80 1.18 -7.38
CA SER A 192 15.46 -0.11 -7.49
C SER A 192 15.08 -1.06 -6.35
N ILE A 193 15.18 -2.37 -6.56
CA ILE A 193 15.15 -3.36 -5.48
C ILE A 193 16.59 -3.59 -5.03
N GLY A 194 16.96 -3.00 -3.88
CA GLY A 194 18.34 -2.95 -3.39
C GLY A 194 19.10 -1.69 -3.83
N ILE A 195 20.33 -1.55 -3.37
CA ILE A 195 21.20 -0.40 -3.63
C ILE A 195 22.40 -0.88 -4.45
N TYR A 196 22.61 -0.29 -5.64
CA TYR A 196 23.65 -0.67 -6.58
C TYR A 196 24.61 0.47 -6.91
N GLN A 197 24.52 1.58 -6.19
CA GLN A 197 25.32 2.77 -6.40
C GLN A 197 25.72 3.42 -5.06
N GLN A 198 26.65 4.35 -5.10
CA GLN A 198 26.98 5.14 -3.91
C GLN A 198 25.79 6.01 -3.51
N VAL A 199 25.43 5.95 -2.23
CA VAL A 199 24.32 6.71 -1.66
C VAL A 199 24.82 8.01 -1.09
N PRO A 200 24.37 9.17 -1.61
CA PRO A 200 24.68 10.47 -1.01
C PRO A 200 24.22 10.54 0.45
N GLU A 201 25.01 11.20 1.30
CA GLU A 201 24.68 11.35 2.72
C GLU A 201 23.32 12.04 2.94
N ALA A 202 22.99 13.01 2.10
CA ALA A 202 21.67 13.68 2.13
C ALA A 202 20.51 12.69 1.99
N ILE A 203 20.61 11.70 1.09
CA ILE A 203 19.59 10.65 0.90
C ILE A 203 19.51 9.75 2.13
N ARG A 204 20.66 9.40 2.72
CA ARG A 204 20.73 8.59 3.94
C ARG A 204 20.05 9.29 5.12
N LEU A 205 20.30 10.59 5.29
CA LEU A 205 19.65 11.40 6.32
C LEU A 205 18.14 11.49 6.11
N LYS A 206 17.68 11.68 4.86
CA LYS A 206 16.24 11.69 4.54
C LYS A 206 15.59 10.33 4.84
N ALA A 207 16.22 9.23 4.46
CA ALA A 207 15.73 7.89 4.79
C ALA A 207 15.61 7.68 6.31
N MET A 208 16.56 8.18 7.10
CA MET A 208 16.48 8.14 8.57
C MET A 208 15.34 9.00 9.11
N GLN A 209 15.04 10.17 8.52
CA GLN A 209 13.88 10.99 8.90
C GLN A 209 12.56 10.24 8.67
N TRP A 210 12.42 9.52 7.56
CA TRP A 210 11.27 8.66 7.31
C TRP A 210 11.13 7.53 8.33
N LEU A 211 12.24 6.86 8.70
CA LEU A 211 12.22 5.84 9.76
C LEU A 211 11.87 6.44 11.13
N ALA A 212 12.35 7.64 11.43
CA ALA A 212 12.00 8.34 12.67
C ALA A 212 10.50 8.65 12.73
N ARG A 213 9.91 9.05 11.60
CA ARG A 213 8.47 9.32 11.51
C ARG A 213 7.61 8.08 11.78
N LEU A 214 8.12 6.90 11.45
CA LEU A 214 7.48 5.61 11.69
C LEU A 214 7.80 5.01 13.07
N ASN A 215 8.62 5.68 13.89
CA ASN A 215 9.17 5.13 15.14
C ASN A 215 10.02 3.85 14.92
N LEU A 216 10.60 3.67 13.73
CA LEU A 216 11.36 2.48 13.33
C LEU A 216 12.88 2.70 13.24
N THR A 217 13.39 3.82 13.74
CA THR A 217 14.84 4.14 13.71
C THR A 217 15.70 3.06 14.36
N HIS A 218 15.21 2.46 15.45
CA HIS A 218 15.90 1.38 16.18
C HIS A 218 16.04 0.09 15.36
N LEU A 219 15.28 -0.05 14.27
CA LEU A 219 15.34 -1.17 13.34
C LEU A 219 16.20 -0.91 12.11
N ALA A 220 16.74 0.31 11.92
CA ALA A 220 17.43 0.74 10.69
C ALA A 220 18.48 -0.25 10.17
N LYS A 221 19.25 -0.86 11.07
CA LYS A 221 20.32 -1.83 10.74
C LYS A 221 19.86 -3.29 10.71
N LYS A 222 18.62 -3.59 11.12
CA LYS A 222 18.11 -4.96 11.09
C LYS A 222 17.87 -5.42 9.65
N PRO A 223 18.01 -6.72 9.37
CA PRO A 223 17.61 -7.29 8.09
C PRO A 223 16.11 -7.07 7.87
N PHE A 224 15.71 -6.56 6.71
CA PHE A 224 14.31 -6.32 6.37
C PHE A 224 13.43 -7.57 6.56
N ARG A 225 13.93 -8.75 6.16
CA ARG A 225 13.21 -10.03 6.25
C ARG A 225 13.03 -10.55 7.68
N SER A 226 13.73 -9.98 8.67
CA SER A 226 13.55 -10.36 10.07
C SER A 226 12.37 -9.65 10.76
N LEU A 227 11.77 -8.70 10.07
CA LEU A 227 10.62 -7.93 10.59
C LEU A 227 9.32 -8.69 10.44
N SER A 228 8.29 -8.29 11.21
CA SER A 228 6.94 -8.77 11.00
C SER A 228 6.41 -8.39 9.62
N TRP A 229 5.45 -9.15 9.10
CA TRP A 229 4.83 -8.87 7.80
C TRP A 229 4.28 -7.43 7.71
N GLY A 230 3.61 -6.97 8.78
CA GLY A 230 3.07 -5.61 8.88
C GLY A 230 4.16 -4.54 8.81
N GLN A 231 5.26 -4.71 9.56
CA GLN A 231 6.41 -3.80 9.50
C GLN A 231 7.05 -3.77 8.11
N GLN A 232 7.21 -4.94 7.48
CA GLN A 232 7.72 -5.02 6.10
C GLN A 232 6.80 -4.26 5.15
N ARG A 233 5.48 -4.44 5.26
CA ARG A 233 4.49 -3.77 4.42
C ARG A 233 4.54 -2.25 4.58
N LEU A 234 4.58 -1.77 5.83
CA LEU A 234 4.71 -0.35 6.16
C LEU A 234 5.97 0.25 5.53
N LEU A 235 7.11 -0.44 5.61
CA LEU A 235 8.36 0.01 5.00
C LEU A 235 8.28 0.05 3.47
N LEU A 236 7.60 -0.89 2.82
CA LEU A 236 7.42 -0.86 1.36
C LEU A 236 6.48 0.27 0.92
N ILE A 237 5.45 0.59 1.70
CA ILE A 237 4.60 1.77 1.47
C ILE A 237 5.45 3.03 1.59
N THR A 238 6.23 3.16 2.67
CA THR A 238 7.13 4.28 2.89
C THR A 238 8.16 4.41 1.76
N ARG A 239 8.75 3.29 1.34
CA ARG A 239 9.67 3.23 0.20
C ARG A 239 9.05 3.81 -1.07
N ALA A 240 7.77 3.56 -1.34
CA ALA A 240 7.07 4.12 -2.50
C ALA A 240 6.85 5.64 -2.38
N MET A 241 6.82 6.17 -1.16
CA MET A 241 6.53 7.58 -0.87
C MET A 241 7.78 8.47 -0.76
N VAL A 242 8.96 7.92 -0.42
CA VAL A 242 10.15 8.71 -0.01
C VAL A 242 10.66 9.69 -1.07
N LYS A 243 10.44 9.42 -2.34
CA LYS A 243 10.80 10.32 -3.44
C LYS A 243 9.73 11.39 -3.74
N HIS A 244 8.62 11.41 -2.98
CA HIS A 244 7.45 12.26 -3.20
C HIS A 244 6.94 12.17 -4.64
N PRO A 245 6.55 10.98 -5.10
CA PRO A 245 6.13 10.79 -6.49
C PRO A 245 4.84 11.57 -6.76
N PRO A 246 4.64 12.14 -7.95
CA PRO A 246 3.40 12.83 -8.30
C PRO A 246 2.18 11.88 -8.38
N VAL A 247 2.40 10.58 -8.54
CA VAL A 247 1.35 9.56 -8.51
C VAL A 247 1.75 8.43 -7.56
N LEU A 248 0.84 8.04 -6.66
CA LEU A 248 1.02 6.91 -5.76
C LEU A 248 -0.02 5.84 -6.07
N ILE A 249 0.43 4.62 -6.35
CA ILE A 249 -0.41 3.46 -6.65
C ILE A 249 -0.23 2.43 -5.53
N LEU A 250 -1.31 2.13 -4.83
CA LEU A 250 -1.32 1.20 -3.71
C LEU A 250 -2.27 0.04 -4.03
N ASP A 251 -1.72 -1.16 -4.26
CA ASP A 251 -2.47 -2.38 -4.49
C ASP A 251 -2.52 -3.20 -3.20
N GLU A 252 -3.72 -3.31 -2.62
CA GLU A 252 -3.99 -3.97 -1.33
C GLU A 252 -3.04 -3.51 -0.20
N PRO A 253 -2.88 -2.19 0.03
CA PRO A 253 -1.83 -1.66 0.90
C PRO A 253 -1.95 -2.13 2.36
N PHE A 254 -3.15 -2.40 2.82
CA PHE A 254 -3.43 -2.74 4.21
C PHE A 254 -3.47 -4.24 4.50
N GLN A 255 -3.20 -5.09 3.52
CA GLN A 255 -3.14 -6.53 3.73
C GLN A 255 -2.00 -6.87 4.70
N GLY A 256 -2.34 -7.51 5.84
CA GLY A 256 -1.38 -7.90 6.88
C GLY A 256 -0.88 -6.78 7.79
N LEU A 257 -1.41 -5.55 7.67
CA LEU A 257 -1.18 -4.50 8.66
C LEU A 257 -2.15 -4.66 9.84
N ASP A 258 -1.62 -4.58 11.04
CA ASP A 258 -2.42 -4.39 12.26
C ASP A 258 -2.96 -2.95 12.35
N GLY A 259 -3.91 -2.71 13.27
CA GLY A 259 -4.57 -1.41 13.40
C GLY A 259 -3.60 -0.25 13.69
N LEU A 260 -2.50 -0.50 14.39
CA LEU A 260 -1.49 0.51 14.73
C LEU A 260 -0.61 0.91 13.53
N ASN A 261 -0.40 0.00 12.57
CA ASN A 261 0.44 0.22 11.39
C ASN A 261 -0.33 0.70 10.17
N ARG A 262 -1.64 0.96 10.29
CA ARG A 262 -2.50 1.47 9.19
C ARG A 262 -2.68 2.98 9.18
N LYS A 263 -2.06 3.68 10.10
CA LYS A 263 -2.12 5.14 10.21
C LYS A 263 -1.22 5.86 9.23
#